data_9366e55c17661a498a60d887d0466919
#
_entry.id   9366e55c17661a498a60d887d0466919
#
_cell.length_a   1.000
_cell.length_b   1.000
_cell.length_c   1.000
_cell.angle_alpha   90.00
_cell.angle_beta   90.00
_cell.angle_gamma   90.00
#
_symmetry.space_group_name_H-M   'P 1'
#
loop_
_entity.id
_entity.type
_entity.pdbx_description
1 polymer ?
#
loop_
_entity_poly.entity_id
_entity_poly.type
_entity_poly.pdbx_seq_one_letter_code
_entity_poly.pdbx_strand_id
1 'polypeptide(L)'
;MKGIILAGGAGTRLYPLTMVTSKQLLPVYDKPMIYYPLSTLMLAGIRDILIISTPEDTPRFEHLLGDGHEFGLNLSYKVQPSPDGLAQAFLLGEAFIGDDACAMVLGDNIFYGNGFGKVLRAATANAEDNDRATVFGYYVNDPERFGIVEFDENGKVVSVEEKPQHPKSNYAITGLYFYPKGVSAMAHEVKPSARGELEITTLNDMYLQKDELDVQLLGRGYAWLDTGTMDSLVDAADFVRMVEQRQGVKISAPEEIAYKNGWIDKATLLASAERYGKRPYGQHLKAVAEGKVRY
;
A
#
# COMPACT_ATOMS: atom_id res chain seq x y z
N MET A 1 4.70 12.58 -8.50
CA MET A 1 4.00 11.25 -8.43
C MET A 1 2.70 11.34 -7.65
N LYS A 2 1.66 10.68 -8.11
CA LYS A 2 0.37 10.48 -7.42
C LYS A 2 0.35 9.14 -6.71
N GLY A 3 -0.50 9.00 -5.68
CA GLY A 3 -0.69 7.74 -4.96
C GLY A 3 -2.14 7.26 -5.04
N ILE A 4 -2.35 5.95 -5.12
CA ILE A 4 -3.67 5.32 -5.01
C ILE A 4 -3.63 4.30 -3.87
N ILE A 5 -4.62 4.36 -2.98
CA ILE A 5 -4.92 3.26 -2.06
C ILE A 5 -6.20 2.59 -2.55
N LEU A 6 -6.10 1.34 -2.97
CA LEU A 6 -7.26 0.55 -3.36
C LEU A 6 -7.81 -0.16 -2.13
N ALA A 7 -8.88 0.39 -1.59
CA ALA A 7 -9.57 -0.06 -0.38
C ALA A 7 -11.00 -0.57 -0.69
N GLY A 8 -11.17 -1.17 -1.86
CA GLY A 8 -12.41 -1.78 -2.31
C GLY A 8 -12.55 -3.25 -1.92
N GLY A 9 -13.61 -3.86 -2.44
CA GLY A 9 -13.91 -5.28 -2.25
C GLY A 9 -14.78 -5.57 -1.02
N ALA A 10 -15.60 -6.62 -1.14
CA ALA A 10 -16.61 -6.97 -0.11
C ALA A 10 -16.04 -7.62 1.16
N GLY A 11 -14.76 -8.00 1.17
CA GLY A 11 -14.09 -8.58 2.34
C GLY A 11 -14.74 -9.89 2.85
N THR A 12 -15.42 -10.65 2.00
CA THR A 12 -16.24 -11.82 2.38
C THR A 12 -15.45 -12.89 3.14
N ARG A 13 -14.15 -13.03 2.89
CA ARG A 13 -13.27 -13.96 3.63
C ARG A 13 -13.13 -13.62 5.12
N LEU A 14 -13.51 -12.40 5.52
CA LEU A 14 -13.48 -11.92 6.89
C LEU A 14 -14.89 -11.82 7.52
N TYR A 15 -15.92 -12.41 6.92
CA TYR A 15 -17.23 -12.48 7.56
C TYR A 15 -17.17 -13.28 8.86
N PRO A 16 -17.88 -12.82 9.94
CA PRO A 16 -18.83 -11.70 9.98
C PRO A 16 -18.23 -10.31 10.23
N LEU A 17 -16.92 -10.15 10.43
CA LEU A 17 -16.28 -8.87 10.80
C LEU A 17 -16.57 -7.74 9.79
N THR A 18 -16.59 -8.09 8.51
CA THR A 18 -16.76 -7.13 7.40
C THR A 18 -18.22 -7.02 6.89
N MET A 19 -19.22 -7.54 7.63
CA MET A 19 -20.62 -7.39 7.26
C MET A 19 -21.15 -5.95 7.38
N VAL A 20 -20.49 -5.13 8.20
CA VAL A 20 -20.94 -3.76 8.51
C VAL A 20 -19.85 -2.71 8.32
N THR A 21 -18.67 -3.11 7.88
CA THR A 21 -17.53 -2.20 7.68
C THR A 21 -16.54 -2.75 6.68
N SER A 22 -15.81 -1.84 6.02
CA SER A 22 -14.67 -2.21 5.19
C SER A 22 -13.61 -2.95 5.98
N LYS A 23 -12.95 -3.94 5.36
CA LYS A 23 -11.79 -4.62 5.91
C LYS A 23 -10.71 -3.63 6.36
N GLN A 24 -10.44 -2.61 5.56
CA GLN A 24 -9.39 -1.63 5.80
C GLN A 24 -9.68 -0.67 6.97
N LEU A 25 -10.90 -0.71 7.52
CA LEU A 25 -11.28 -0.02 8.76
C LEU A 25 -11.17 -0.89 10.00
N LEU A 26 -10.96 -2.20 9.84
CA LEU A 26 -10.68 -3.09 10.96
C LEU A 26 -9.37 -2.70 11.67
N PRO A 27 -9.29 -2.88 12.99
CA PRO A 27 -8.06 -2.60 13.73
C PRO A 27 -6.99 -3.64 13.41
N VAL A 28 -5.76 -3.15 13.20
CA VAL A 28 -4.56 -3.98 13.27
C VAL A 28 -3.74 -3.46 14.44
N TYR A 29 -3.84 -4.14 15.56
CA TYR A 29 -3.31 -3.79 16.87
C TYR A 29 -3.86 -2.46 17.40
N ASP A 30 -3.21 -1.32 17.18
CA ASP A 30 -3.51 -0.05 17.85
C ASP A 30 -4.10 1.04 16.92
N LYS A 31 -4.29 0.74 15.64
CA LYS A 31 -4.82 1.68 14.65
C LYS A 31 -5.61 0.98 13.53
N PRO A 32 -6.45 1.71 12.77
CA PRO A 32 -7.13 1.16 11.61
C PRO A 32 -6.14 0.68 10.54
N MET A 33 -6.47 -0.41 9.85
CA MET A 33 -5.62 -1.01 8.81
C MET A 33 -5.19 -0.01 7.73
N ILE A 34 -6.07 0.92 7.33
CA ILE A 34 -5.77 1.91 6.28
C ILE A 34 -4.55 2.81 6.60
N TYR A 35 -4.16 2.96 7.87
CA TYR A 35 -3.00 3.76 8.27
C TYR A 35 -1.68 3.15 7.77
N TYR A 36 -1.62 1.83 7.57
CA TYR A 36 -0.41 1.15 7.08
C TYR A 36 -0.12 1.45 5.60
N PRO A 37 -1.06 1.22 4.65
CA PRO A 37 -0.84 1.59 3.26
C PRO A 37 -0.70 3.11 3.07
N LEU A 38 -1.43 3.93 3.85
CA LEU A 38 -1.25 5.39 3.84
C LEU A 38 0.19 5.75 4.20
N SER A 39 0.72 5.20 5.28
CA SER A 39 2.10 5.39 5.71
C SER A 39 3.12 4.90 4.68
N THR A 40 2.82 3.82 3.96
CA THR A 40 3.69 3.31 2.89
C THR A 40 3.86 4.34 1.78
N LEU A 41 2.78 4.95 1.29
CA LEU A 41 2.86 6.03 0.30
C LEU A 41 3.55 7.28 0.85
N MET A 42 3.31 7.63 2.10
CA MET A 42 3.98 8.75 2.77
C MET A 42 5.50 8.54 2.88
N LEU A 43 5.96 7.33 3.18
CA LEU A 43 7.38 6.96 3.21
C LEU A 43 8.03 7.04 1.82
N ALA A 44 7.27 6.82 0.75
CA ALA A 44 7.68 7.04 -0.63
C ALA A 44 7.81 8.54 -0.99
N GLY A 45 7.34 9.45 -0.13
CA GLY A 45 7.32 10.88 -0.38
C GLY A 45 6.06 11.40 -1.08
N ILE A 46 5.04 10.56 -1.22
CA ILE A 46 3.80 10.89 -1.96
C ILE A 46 2.82 11.60 -1.03
N ARG A 47 2.29 12.74 -1.48
CA ARG A 47 1.34 13.57 -0.72
C ARG A 47 -0.05 13.66 -1.34
N ASP A 48 -0.16 13.57 -2.65
CA ASP A 48 -1.44 13.55 -3.36
C ASP A 48 -1.91 12.11 -3.47
N ILE A 49 -2.95 11.74 -2.72
CA ILE A 49 -3.39 10.35 -2.59
C ILE A 49 -4.89 10.24 -2.85
N LEU A 50 -5.27 9.33 -3.74
CA LEU A 50 -6.63 8.94 -4.02
C LEU A 50 -6.97 7.64 -3.29
N ILE A 51 -8.02 7.66 -2.47
CA ILE A 51 -8.58 6.47 -1.83
C ILE A 51 -9.77 5.99 -2.66
N ILE A 52 -9.67 4.78 -3.20
CA ILE A 52 -10.73 4.15 -3.98
C ILE A 52 -11.40 3.08 -3.11
N SER A 53 -12.69 3.21 -2.87
CA SER A 53 -13.45 2.29 -2.01
C SER A 53 -14.87 2.06 -2.52
N THR A 54 -15.63 1.21 -1.80
CA THR A 54 -17.02 0.92 -2.11
C THR A 54 -17.92 2.14 -1.85
N PRO A 55 -19.13 2.18 -2.45
CA PRO A 55 -20.10 3.26 -2.16
C PRO A 55 -20.41 3.38 -0.67
N GLU A 56 -20.50 2.25 0.04
CA GLU A 56 -20.88 2.19 1.46
C GLU A 56 -19.76 2.65 2.38
N ASP A 57 -18.51 2.41 2.01
CA ASP A 57 -17.35 2.66 2.89
C ASP A 57 -16.62 3.96 2.60
N THR A 58 -16.73 4.51 1.38
CA THR A 58 -16.10 5.79 1.02
C THR A 58 -16.40 6.90 2.04
N PRO A 59 -17.67 7.13 2.49
CA PRO A 59 -17.96 8.16 3.50
C PRO A 59 -17.28 7.91 4.86
N ARG A 60 -17.00 6.64 5.20
CA ARG A 60 -16.32 6.28 6.44
C ARG A 60 -14.83 6.63 6.38
N PHE A 61 -14.18 6.42 5.21
CA PHE A 61 -12.81 6.86 5.00
C PHE A 61 -12.69 8.38 5.01
N GLU A 62 -13.64 9.10 4.37
CA GLU A 62 -13.72 10.56 4.42
C GLU A 62 -13.88 11.07 5.86
N HIS A 63 -14.71 10.41 6.66
CA HIS A 63 -14.90 10.78 8.07
C HIS A 63 -13.63 10.53 8.90
N LEU A 64 -12.90 9.42 8.64
CA LEU A 64 -11.70 9.04 9.39
C LEU A 64 -10.50 9.93 9.07
N LEU A 65 -10.28 10.22 7.77
CA LEU A 65 -9.03 10.79 7.28
C LEU A 65 -9.18 12.25 6.81
N GLY A 66 -10.43 12.73 6.67
CA GLY A 66 -10.71 14.09 6.18
C GLY A 66 -10.11 14.36 4.80
N ASP A 67 -9.65 15.57 4.59
CA ASP A 67 -8.93 15.99 3.39
C ASP A 67 -7.41 15.72 3.46
N GLY A 68 -6.94 15.15 4.57
CA GLY A 68 -5.55 14.79 4.80
C GLY A 68 -4.67 15.90 5.37
N HIS A 69 -5.18 17.12 5.57
CA HIS A 69 -4.35 18.25 6.03
C HIS A 69 -3.66 17.97 7.38
N GLU A 70 -4.28 17.21 8.29
CA GLU A 70 -3.69 16.80 9.58
C GLU A 70 -2.42 15.95 9.41
N PHE A 71 -2.29 15.27 8.28
CA PHE A 71 -1.12 14.48 7.89
C PHE A 71 -0.21 15.20 6.88
N GLY A 72 -0.51 16.47 6.55
CA GLY A 72 0.20 17.21 5.51
C GLY A 72 0.00 16.62 4.11
N LEU A 73 -1.12 15.94 3.88
CA LEU A 73 -1.51 15.28 2.64
C LEU A 73 -2.65 16.04 1.94
N ASN A 74 -2.86 15.72 0.66
CA ASN A 74 -4.04 16.06 -0.12
C ASN A 74 -4.76 14.76 -0.45
N LEU A 75 -5.81 14.43 0.30
CA LEU A 75 -6.61 13.23 0.08
C LEU A 75 -7.79 13.53 -0.82
N SER A 76 -8.03 12.62 -1.75
CA SER A 76 -9.21 12.57 -2.61
C SER A 76 -9.85 11.19 -2.50
N TYR A 77 -11.13 11.10 -2.84
CA TYR A 77 -11.89 9.87 -2.70
C TYR A 77 -12.64 9.56 -3.99
N LYS A 78 -12.71 8.26 -4.33
CA LYS A 78 -13.43 7.78 -5.50
C LYS A 78 -14.17 6.50 -5.17
N VAL A 79 -15.42 6.42 -5.62
CA VAL A 79 -16.23 5.22 -5.48
C VAL A 79 -15.85 4.21 -6.56
N GLN A 80 -15.61 2.96 -6.18
CA GLN A 80 -15.51 1.79 -7.04
C GLN A 80 -16.88 1.09 -7.04
N PRO A 81 -17.66 1.16 -8.12
CA PRO A 81 -19.02 0.60 -8.13
C PRO A 81 -19.02 -0.94 -8.12
N SER A 82 -18.01 -1.57 -8.72
CA SER A 82 -17.83 -3.03 -8.79
C SER A 82 -16.34 -3.36 -8.75
N PRO A 83 -15.96 -4.50 -8.12
CA PRO A 83 -14.55 -4.91 -8.01
C PRO A 83 -14.10 -5.67 -9.27
N ASP A 84 -13.90 -4.95 -10.39
CA ASP A 84 -13.61 -5.53 -11.70
C ASP A 84 -12.11 -5.79 -11.93
N GLY A 85 -11.33 -5.89 -10.86
CA GLY A 85 -9.89 -6.16 -10.88
C GLY A 85 -9.03 -4.98 -10.42
N LEU A 86 -7.75 -5.26 -10.13
CA LEU A 86 -6.87 -4.25 -9.54
C LEU A 86 -6.47 -3.15 -10.54
N ALA A 87 -6.32 -3.49 -11.84
CA ALA A 87 -5.96 -2.49 -12.86
C ALA A 87 -7.08 -1.47 -13.11
N GLN A 88 -8.35 -1.76 -12.72
CA GLN A 88 -9.46 -0.81 -12.76
C GLN A 88 -9.16 0.47 -11.96
N ALA A 89 -8.33 0.39 -10.93
CA ALA A 89 -7.96 1.55 -10.10
C ALA A 89 -7.36 2.69 -10.93
N PHE A 90 -6.59 2.37 -11.97
CA PHE A 90 -5.97 3.37 -12.85
C PHE A 90 -6.97 4.00 -13.84
N LEU A 91 -8.05 3.28 -14.19
CA LEU A 91 -9.15 3.81 -14.98
C LEU A 91 -10.03 4.76 -14.15
N LEU A 92 -10.36 4.35 -12.92
CA LEU A 92 -11.14 5.17 -11.99
C LEU A 92 -10.36 6.43 -11.56
N GLY A 93 -9.05 6.28 -11.43
CA GLY A 93 -8.13 7.35 -11.03
C GLY A 93 -7.58 8.20 -12.18
N GLU A 94 -7.93 7.95 -13.43
CA GLU A 94 -7.32 8.57 -14.63
C GLU A 94 -7.27 10.11 -14.54
N ALA A 95 -8.39 10.75 -14.21
CA ALA A 95 -8.45 12.21 -14.06
C ALA A 95 -7.60 12.76 -12.90
N PHE A 96 -7.40 11.96 -11.83
CA PHE A 96 -6.55 12.30 -10.70
C PHE A 96 -5.06 12.11 -11.03
N ILE A 97 -4.72 11.05 -11.73
CA ILE A 97 -3.35 10.73 -12.15
C ILE A 97 -2.86 11.76 -13.17
N GLY A 98 -3.68 12.06 -14.19
CA GLY A 98 -3.27 12.93 -15.29
C GLY A 98 -2.00 12.41 -15.97
N ASP A 99 -1.03 13.31 -16.16
CA ASP A 99 0.27 13.02 -16.77
C ASP A 99 1.37 12.65 -15.75
N ASP A 100 1.00 12.39 -14.49
CA ASP A 100 1.96 12.04 -13.44
C ASP A 100 2.27 10.54 -13.43
N ALA A 101 3.43 10.17 -12.90
CA ALA A 101 3.71 8.82 -12.43
C ALA A 101 2.79 8.47 -11.24
N CYS A 102 2.45 7.19 -11.08
CA CYS A 102 1.48 6.76 -10.07
C CYS A 102 1.99 5.53 -9.29
N ALA A 103 1.95 5.62 -7.96
CA ALA A 103 2.09 4.45 -7.10
C ALA A 103 0.71 3.96 -6.65
N MET A 104 0.53 2.64 -6.57
CA MET A 104 -0.66 2.03 -5.99
C MET A 104 -0.26 1.06 -4.89
N VAL A 105 -1.01 1.11 -3.78
CA VAL A 105 -0.90 0.12 -2.70
C VAL A 105 -2.28 -0.46 -2.39
N LEU A 106 -2.33 -1.76 -2.15
CA LEU A 106 -3.55 -2.42 -1.69
C LEU A 106 -3.81 -2.07 -0.23
N GLY A 107 -5.05 -1.72 0.07
CA GLY A 107 -5.46 -1.20 1.38
C GLY A 107 -5.35 -2.18 2.54
N ASP A 108 -5.11 -3.45 2.26
CA ASP A 108 -4.95 -4.55 3.21
C ASP A 108 -3.51 -5.09 3.31
N ASN A 109 -2.55 -4.41 2.69
CA ASN A 109 -1.14 -4.79 2.73
C ASN A 109 -0.37 -3.95 3.75
N ILE A 110 0.39 -4.63 4.59
CA ILE A 110 1.24 -4.04 5.61
C ILE A 110 2.68 -4.36 5.29
N PHE A 111 3.52 -3.33 5.29
CA PHE A 111 4.95 -3.46 5.04
C PHE A 111 5.74 -2.95 6.25
N TYR A 112 6.79 -3.67 6.60
CA TYR A 112 7.74 -3.27 7.62
C TYR A 112 9.15 -3.71 7.24
N GLY A 113 10.14 -2.85 7.48
CA GLY A 113 11.55 -3.20 7.26
C GLY A 113 12.48 -2.02 7.45
N ASN A 114 13.71 -2.32 7.85
CA ASN A 114 14.72 -1.29 8.01
C ASN A 114 15.08 -0.65 6.66
N GLY A 115 15.07 0.67 6.60
CA GLY A 115 15.38 1.40 5.38
C GLY A 115 14.31 1.34 4.29
N PHE A 116 13.10 0.84 4.59
CA PHE A 116 12.03 0.68 3.60
C PHE A 116 11.71 1.99 2.87
N GLY A 117 11.68 3.13 3.56
CA GLY A 117 11.48 4.43 2.91
C GLY A 117 12.53 4.79 1.85
N LYS A 118 13.78 4.29 1.96
CA LYS A 118 14.79 4.47 0.91
C LYS A 118 14.48 3.64 -0.33
N VAL A 119 14.03 2.41 -0.13
CA VAL A 119 13.61 1.50 -1.20
C VAL A 119 12.42 2.09 -1.97
N LEU A 120 11.42 2.62 -1.24
CA LEU A 120 10.24 3.25 -1.84
C LEU A 120 10.61 4.50 -2.65
N ARG A 121 11.46 5.39 -2.10
CA ARG A 121 11.92 6.58 -2.84
C ARG A 121 12.74 6.23 -4.08
N ALA A 122 13.50 5.13 -4.05
CA ALA A 122 14.20 4.65 -5.24
C ALA A 122 13.20 4.19 -6.32
N ALA A 123 12.10 3.51 -5.94
CA ALA A 123 11.04 3.14 -6.87
C ALA A 123 10.30 4.37 -7.42
N THR A 124 10.07 5.40 -6.58
CA THR A 124 9.52 6.69 -7.03
C THR A 124 10.42 7.32 -8.11
N ALA A 125 11.71 7.45 -7.83
CA ALA A 125 12.68 8.01 -8.78
C ALA A 125 12.77 7.17 -10.07
N ASN A 126 12.71 5.83 -9.96
CA ASN A 126 12.73 4.95 -11.11
C ASN A 126 11.53 5.20 -12.05
N ALA A 127 10.35 5.41 -11.48
CA ALA A 127 9.15 5.71 -12.26
C ALA A 127 9.14 7.14 -12.85
N GLU A 128 9.67 8.14 -12.11
CA GLU A 128 9.65 9.55 -12.54
C GLU A 128 10.79 9.90 -13.49
N ASP A 129 12.00 9.37 -13.24
CA ASP A 129 13.22 9.77 -13.94
C ASP A 129 13.62 8.81 -15.07
N ASN A 130 13.26 7.51 -14.92
CA ASN A 130 13.68 6.46 -15.86
C ASN A 130 12.51 5.90 -16.70
N ASP A 131 11.29 6.36 -16.49
CA ASP A 131 10.07 5.87 -17.15
C ASP A 131 9.89 4.33 -17.00
N ARG A 132 10.24 3.75 -15.83
CA ARG A 132 10.18 2.30 -15.58
C ARG A 132 9.23 1.97 -14.43
N ALA A 133 8.46 0.90 -14.60
CA ALA A 133 7.63 0.35 -13.53
C ALA A 133 8.50 -0.42 -12.51
N THR A 134 8.12 -0.35 -11.22
CA THR A 134 8.73 -1.15 -10.16
C THR A 134 7.65 -1.87 -9.36
N VAL A 135 7.80 -3.18 -9.23
CA VAL A 135 7.01 -4.04 -8.34
C VAL A 135 7.92 -4.70 -7.31
N PHE A 136 7.32 -5.22 -6.23
CA PHE A 136 8.09 -5.80 -5.12
C PHE A 136 7.83 -7.29 -5.01
N GLY A 137 8.91 -8.07 -5.09
CA GLY A 137 8.88 -9.52 -4.92
C GLY A 137 9.17 -9.93 -3.47
N TYR A 138 8.39 -10.86 -2.95
CA TYR A 138 8.55 -11.42 -1.61
C TYR A 138 8.46 -12.93 -1.63
N TYR A 139 9.37 -13.62 -0.95
CA TYR A 139 9.38 -15.09 -0.90
C TYR A 139 8.24 -15.61 -0.02
N VAL A 140 7.40 -16.50 -0.58
CA VAL A 140 6.24 -17.11 0.11
C VAL A 140 6.28 -18.63 0.01
N ASN A 141 5.55 -19.31 0.91
CA ASN A 141 5.45 -20.78 0.91
C ASN A 141 4.20 -21.28 0.15
N ASP A 142 3.27 -20.39 -0.20
CA ASP A 142 1.99 -20.66 -0.85
C ASP A 142 1.83 -19.80 -2.13
N PRO A 143 2.77 -19.92 -3.11
CA PRO A 143 2.86 -19.03 -4.25
C PRO A 143 1.62 -19.05 -5.16
N GLU A 144 0.85 -20.14 -5.20
CA GLU A 144 -0.35 -20.29 -6.01
C GLU A 144 -1.47 -19.29 -5.69
N ARG A 145 -1.36 -18.56 -4.59
CA ARG A 145 -2.34 -17.55 -4.16
C ARG A 145 -2.11 -16.18 -4.76
N PHE A 146 -0.94 -15.92 -5.34
CA PHE A 146 -0.46 -14.59 -5.71
C PHE A 146 -0.08 -14.50 -7.19
N GLY A 147 0.13 -13.29 -7.67
CA GLY A 147 0.90 -13.07 -8.88
C GLY A 147 2.36 -13.44 -8.63
N ILE A 148 2.94 -14.26 -9.47
CA ILE A 148 4.30 -14.81 -9.32
C ILE A 148 5.23 -14.25 -10.36
N VAL A 149 6.44 -13.89 -9.92
CA VAL A 149 7.53 -13.48 -10.81
C VAL A 149 8.55 -14.60 -10.97
N GLU A 150 8.98 -14.88 -12.19
CA GLU A 150 10.04 -15.82 -12.54
C GLU A 150 11.31 -15.08 -12.93
N PHE A 151 12.46 -15.60 -12.50
CA PHE A 151 13.77 -15.05 -12.82
C PHE A 151 14.60 -16.07 -13.59
N ASP A 152 15.44 -15.61 -14.51
CA ASP A 152 16.48 -16.43 -15.14
C ASP A 152 17.68 -16.64 -14.20
N GLU A 153 18.67 -17.38 -14.68
CA GLU A 153 19.92 -17.68 -13.93
C GLU A 153 20.74 -16.42 -13.57
N ASN A 154 20.53 -15.32 -14.25
CA ASN A 154 21.19 -14.04 -14.02
C ASN A 154 20.37 -13.10 -13.10
N GLY A 155 19.19 -13.55 -12.65
CA GLY A 155 18.27 -12.76 -11.83
C GLY A 155 17.43 -11.75 -12.62
N LYS A 156 17.38 -11.85 -13.97
CA LYS A 156 16.49 -11.05 -14.81
C LYS A 156 15.09 -11.64 -14.77
N VAL A 157 14.07 -10.77 -14.67
CA VAL A 157 12.66 -11.18 -14.77
C VAL A 157 12.36 -11.68 -16.16
N VAL A 158 11.76 -12.87 -16.25
CA VAL A 158 11.41 -13.51 -17.54
C VAL A 158 9.91 -13.71 -17.70
N SER A 159 9.16 -13.83 -16.62
CA SER A 159 7.70 -13.92 -16.69
C SER A 159 7.03 -13.43 -15.41
N VAL A 160 5.77 -13.02 -15.55
CA VAL A 160 4.83 -12.77 -14.44
C VAL A 160 3.54 -13.53 -14.72
N GLU A 161 3.00 -14.25 -13.72
CA GLU A 161 1.82 -15.08 -13.89
C GLU A 161 0.85 -14.92 -12.72
N GLU A 162 -0.43 -14.70 -13.00
CA GLU A 162 -1.47 -14.53 -11.96
C GLU A 162 -1.95 -15.88 -11.44
N LYS A 163 -1.75 -16.15 -10.15
CA LYS A 163 -2.25 -17.33 -9.44
C LYS A 163 -2.04 -18.65 -10.23
N PRO A 164 -0.80 -18.95 -10.61
CA PRO A 164 -0.52 -20.13 -11.41
C PRO A 164 -0.86 -21.42 -10.65
N GLN A 165 -1.40 -22.42 -11.37
CA GLN A 165 -1.62 -23.76 -10.79
C GLN A 165 -0.30 -24.48 -10.50
N HIS A 166 0.73 -24.17 -11.27
CA HIS A 166 2.08 -24.73 -11.14
C HIS A 166 3.09 -23.57 -11.12
N PRO A 167 3.28 -22.92 -9.94
CA PRO A 167 4.17 -21.77 -9.81
C PRO A 167 5.61 -22.11 -10.20
N LYS A 168 6.23 -21.25 -11.01
CA LYS A 168 7.61 -21.41 -11.47
C LYS A 168 8.62 -20.86 -10.46
N SER A 169 8.18 -20.08 -9.50
CA SER A 169 8.99 -19.59 -8.38
C SER A 169 8.13 -19.38 -7.13
N ASN A 170 8.81 -19.11 -5.99
CA ASN A 170 8.17 -18.74 -4.74
C ASN A 170 8.14 -17.23 -4.49
N TYR A 171 8.49 -16.40 -5.50
CA TYR A 171 8.46 -14.94 -5.33
C TYR A 171 7.13 -14.38 -5.78
N ALA A 172 6.30 -14.03 -4.78
CA ALA A 172 5.04 -13.35 -4.97
C ALA A 172 5.26 -11.85 -5.23
N ILE A 173 4.50 -11.27 -6.17
CA ILE A 173 4.40 -9.82 -6.33
C ILE A 173 3.48 -9.31 -5.23
N THR A 174 3.99 -8.40 -4.40
CA THR A 174 3.23 -7.81 -3.30
C THR A 174 2.19 -6.80 -3.82
N GLY A 175 1.28 -6.36 -2.94
CA GLY A 175 0.28 -5.34 -3.28
C GLY A 175 0.82 -3.91 -3.29
N LEU A 176 2.00 -3.68 -3.86
CA LEU A 176 2.63 -2.36 -3.97
C LEU A 176 3.29 -2.21 -5.35
N TYR A 177 2.91 -1.16 -6.07
CA TYR A 177 3.23 -0.96 -7.46
C TYR A 177 3.62 0.49 -7.70
N PHE A 178 4.65 0.73 -8.52
CA PHE A 178 5.06 2.06 -8.98
C PHE A 178 5.11 2.04 -10.50
N TYR A 179 4.39 2.93 -11.13
CA TYR A 179 4.31 3.02 -12.59
C TYR A 179 4.71 4.42 -13.07
N PRO A 180 5.38 4.52 -14.21
CA PRO A 180 5.66 5.80 -14.85
C PRO A 180 4.37 6.46 -15.36
N LYS A 181 4.52 7.67 -15.88
CA LYS A 181 3.41 8.37 -16.58
C LYS A 181 2.81 7.48 -17.69
N GLY A 182 1.50 7.65 -17.92
CA GLY A 182 0.79 6.91 -18.95
C GLY A 182 0.21 5.57 -18.50
N VAL A 183 0.28 5.23 -17.19
CA VAL A 183 -0.27 3.97 -16.66
C VAL A 183 -1.77 3.81 -16.93
N SER A 184 -2.55 4.91 -16.93
CA SER A 184 -3.99 4.85 -17.23
C SER A 184 -4.23 4.43 -18.68
N ALA A 185 -3.46 4.96 -19.64
CA ALA A 185 -3.53 4.54 -21.04
C ALA A 185 -3.19 3.05 -21.21
N MET A 186 -2.15 2.57 -20.53
CA MET A 186 -1.81 1.14 -20.51
C MET A 186 -2.94 0.29 -19.89
N ALA A 187 -3.58 0.77 -18.84
CA ALA A 187 -4.69 0.06 -18.17
C ALA A 187 -5.93 -0.06 -19.07
N HIS A 188 -6.17 0.88 -19.99
CA HIS A 188 -7.24 0.76 -21.01
C HIS A 188 -7.02 -0.39 -22.00
N GLU A 189 -5.79 -0.84 -22.18
CA GLU A 189 -5.45 -1.96 -23.07
C GLU A 189 -5.60 -3.32 -22.36
N VAL A 190 -5.70 -3.35 -21.03
CA VAL A 190 -5.88 -4.59 -20.25
C VAL A 190 -7.26 -5.18 -20.54
N LYS A 191 -7.28 -6.44 -20.98
CA LYS A 191 -8.52 -7.18 -21.22
C LYS A 191 -8.89 -7.99 -19.98
N PRO A 192 -10.20 -8.16 -19.71
CA PRO A 192 -10.63 -9.04 -18.62
C PRO A 192 -10.08 -10.45 -18.80
N SER A 193 -9.59 -11.03 -17.69
CA SER A 193 -9.13 -12.41 -17.62
C SER A 193 -10.29 -13.40 -17.70
N ALA A 194 -9.99 -14.70 -17.69
CA ALA A 194 -11.01 -15.75 -17.60
C ALA A 194 -11.90 -15.63 -16.33
N ARG A 195 -11.43 -14.88 -15.31
CA ARG A 195 -12.20 -14.54 -14.09
C ARG A 195 -13.08 -13.31 -14.25
N GLY A 196 -13.01 -12.62 -15.41
CA GLY A 196 -13.71 -11.36 -15.66
C GLY A 196 -13.05 -10.15 -15.03
N GLU A 197 -11.81 -10.27 -14.52
CA GLU A 197 -11.09 -9.21 -13.82
C GLU A 197 -10.02 -8.55 -14.71
N LEU A 198 -9.85 -7.24 -14.57
CA LEU A 198 -8.72 -6.48 -15.11
C LEU A 198 -7.50 -6.71 -14.21
N GLU A 199 -6.71 -7.73 -14.56
CA GLU A 199 -5.61 -8.18 -13.72
C GLU A 199 -4.44 -7.21 -13.72
N ILE A 200 -3.91 -6.91 -12.53
CA ILE A 200 -2.69 -6.10 -12.39
C ILE A 200 -1.47 -6.85 -12.97
N THR A 201 -1.48 -8.17 -12.91
CA THR A 201 -0.41 -9.01 -13.46
C THR A 201 -0.32 -8.87 -14.98
N THR A 202 -1.47 -8.70 -15.68
CA THR A 202 -1.49 -8.40 -17.12
C THR A 202 -0.85 -7.03 -17.40
N LEU A 203 -1.15 -6.02 -16.59
CA LEU A 203 -0.52 -4.70 -16.71
C LEU A 203 1.01 -4.79 -16.47
N ASN A 204 1.44 -5.55 -15.46
CA ASN A 204 2.86 -5.79 -15.21
C ASN A 204 3.55 -6.51 -16.37
N ASP A 205 2.88 -7.51 -16.99
CA ASP A 205 3.42 -8.21 -18.15
C ASP A 205 3.59 -7.27 -19.35
N MET A 206 2.66 -6.32 -19.56
CA MET A 206 2.79 -5.32 -20.63
C MET A 206 4.04 -4.45 -20.46
N TYR A 207 4.40 -4.07 -19.22
CA TYR A 207 5.68 -3.39 -18.94
C TYR A 207 6.87 -4.32 -19.10
N LEU A 208 6.76 -5.59 -18.71
CA LEU A 208 7.82 -6.58 -18.89
C LEU A 208 8.14 -6.80 -20.38
N GLN A 209 7.11 -6.92 -21.22
CA GLN A 209 7.28 -7.10 -22.68
C GLN A 209 7.98 -5.90 -23.37
N LYS A 210 7.90 -4.72 -22.77
CA LYS A 210 8.61 -3.51 -23.20
C LYS A 210 10.01 -3.38 -22.61
N ASP A 211 10.45 -4.34 -21.76
CA ASP A 211 11.68 -4.26 -20.94
C ASP A 211 11.68 -3.05 -19.99
N GLU A 212 10.50 -2.65 -19.52
CA GLU A 212 10.25 -1.48 -18.65
C GLU A 212 9.77 -1.89 -17.23
N LEU A 213 9.85 -3.17 -16.85
CA LEU A 213 9.49 -3.67 -15.52
C LEU A 213 10.72 -4.03 -14.70
N ASP A 214 10.87 -3.42 -13.54
CA ASP A 214 11.86 -3.81 -12.53
C ASP A 214 11.17 -4.49 -11.35
N VAL A 215 11.83 -5.53 -10.79
CA VAL A 215 11.37 -6.21 -9.59
C VAL A 215 12.37 -6.00 -8.47
N GLN A 216 11.93 -5.31 -7.41
CA GLN A 216 12.71 -5.11 -6.20
C GLN A 216 12.40 -6.22 -5.21
N LEU A 217 13.37 -7.10 -4.90
CA LEU A 217 13.18 -8.14 -3.89
C LEU A 217 13.24 -7.56 -2.48
N LEU A 218 12.22 -7.85 -1.70
CA LEU A 218 12.17 -7.61 -0.25
C LEU A 218 12.75 -8.85 0.45
N GLY A 219 14.02 -8.79 0.79
CA GLY A 219 14.76 -9.90 1.41
C GLY A 219 14.59 -9.96 2.93
N ARG A 220 15.57 -10.59 3.60
CA ARG A 220 15.59 -10.70 5.06
C ARG A 220 15.54 -9.32 5.74
N GLY A 221 14.76 -9.22 6.79
CA GLY A 221 14.56 -7.95 7.53
C GLY A 221 13.36 -7.13 7.04
N TYR A 222 12.68 -7.59 6.00
CA TYR A 222 11.37 -7.08 5.61
C TYR A 222 10.26 -8.05 6.00
N ALA A 223 9.11 -7.50 6.37
CA ALA A 223 7.86 -8.22 6.52
C ALA A 223 6.84 -7.62 5.57
N TRP A 224 6.17 -8.48 4.83
CA TRP A 224 4.97 -8.21 4.07
C TRP A 224 3.84 -9.07 4.62
N LEU A 225 2.74 -8.44 5.00
CA LEU A 225 1.58 -9.10 5.62
C LEU A 225 0.35 -8.79 4.76
N ASP A 226 -0.23 -9.83 4.16
CA ASP A 226 -1.52 -9.79 3.50
C ASP A 226 -2.60 -10.18 4.51
N THR A 227 -3.45 -9.23 4.90
CA THR A 227 -4.48 -9.42 5.93
C THR A 227 -5.79 -9.97 5.36
N GLY A 228 -5.71 -10.85 4.37
CA GLY A 228 -6.85 -11.34 3.60
C GLY A 228 -7.71 -12.40 4.26
N THR A 229 -7.27 -13.01 5.37
CA THR A 229 -7.97 -14.06 6.14
C THR A 229 -8.02 -13.73 7.62
N MET A 230 -8.86 -14.44 8.40
CA MET A 230 -8.94 -14.26 9.86
C MET A 230 -7.58 -14.46 10.52
N ASP A 231 -6.90 -15.57 10.21
CA ASP A 231 -5.61 -15.89 10.80
C ASP A 231 -4.55 -14.87 10.42
N SER A 232 -4.46 -14.47 9.14
CA SER A 232 -3.48 -13.47 8.70
C SER A 232 -3.74 -12.07 9.29
N LEU A 233 -4.99 -11.73 9.61
CA LEU A 233 -5.33 -10.49 10.32
C LEU A 233 -4.82 -10.52 11.78
N VAL A 234 -4.98 -11.66 12.47
CA VAL A 234 -4.47 -11.86 13.83
C VAL A 234 -2.94 -11.85 13.82
N ASP A 235 -2.32 -12.59 12.91
CA ASP A 235 -0.85 -12.64 12.76
C ASP A 235 -0.25 -11.25 12.52
N ALA A 236 -0.91 -10.43 11.68
CA ALA A 236 -0.49 -9.07 11.43
C ALA A 236 -0.57 -8.19 12.69
N ALA A 237 -1.66 -8.31 13.47
CA ALA A 237 -1.83 -7.57 14.71
C ALA A 237 -0.78 -8.00 15.76
N ASP A 238 -0.49 -9.30 15.87
CA ASP A 238 0.53 -9.83 16.79
C ASP A 238 1.95 -9.43 16.37
N PHE A 239 2.25 -9.45 15.07
CA PHE A 239 3.52 -8.96 14.54
C PHE A 239 3.74 -7.49 14.89
N VAL A 240 2.77 -6.63 14.57
CA VAL A 240 2.86 -5.18 14.87
C VAL A 240 3.02 -4.96 16.38
N ARG A 241 2.21 -5.61 17.20
CA ARG A 241 2.29 -5.53 18.68
C ARG A 241 3.67 -5.91 19.19
N MET A 242 4.19 -7.05 18.71
CA MET A 242 5.49 -7.56 19.17
C MET A 242 6.63 -6.61 18.80
N VAL A 243 6.67 -6.12 17.57
CA VAL A 243 7.71 -5.19 17.10
C VAL A 243 7.64 -3.88 17.85
N GLU A 244 6.45 -3.25 17.96
CA GLU A 244 6.27 -1.99 18.64
C GLU A 244 6.66 -2.08 20.13
N GLN A 245 6.28 -3.17 20.82
CA GLN A 245 6.64 -3.38 22.22
C GLN A 245 8.14 -3.61 22.45
N ARG A 246 8.81 -4.29 21.52
CA ARG A 246 10.24 -4.61 21.64
C ARG A 246 11.14 -3.46 21.26
N GLN A 247 10.76 -2.68 20.24
CA GLN A 247 11.57 -1.59 19.72
C GLN A 247 11.20 -0.22 20.34
N GLY A 248 10.04 -0.12 20.99
CA GLY A 248 9.57 1.15 21.56
C GLY A 248 9.18 2.20 20.52
N VAL A 249 8.84 1.76 19.29
CA VAL A 249 8.47 2.60 18.15
C VAL A 249 7.05 2.30 17.70
N LYS A 250 6.49 3.13 16.82
CA LYS A 250 5.23 2.86 16.13
C LYS A 250 5.50 2.46 14.68
N ILE A 251 4.86 1.38 14.24
CA ILE A 251 4.81 1.02 12.82
C ILE A 251 3.69 1.85 12.20
N SER A 252 4.02 2.57 11.11
CA SER A 252 3.01 3.28 10.32
C SER A 252 2.18 4.28 11.15
N ALA A 253 2.85 5.27 11.74
CA ALA A 253 2.21 6.42 12.36
C ALA A 253 2.24 7.62 11.39
N PRO A 254 1.14 7.89 10.65
CA PRO A 254 1.11 8.93 9.61
C PRO A 254 1.56 10.30 10.11
N GLU A 255 1.14 10.70 11.31
CA GLU A 255 1.48 12.00 11.91
C GLU A 255 3.00 12.11 12.17
N GLU A 256 3.62 11.03 12.64
CA GLU A 256 5.08 10.99 12.85
C GLU A 256 5.82 11.10 11.52
N ILE A 257 5.37 10.37 10.49
CA ILE A 257 5.97 10.40 9.15
C ILE A 257 5.85 11.80 8.55
N ALA A 258 4.66 12.42 8.67
CA ALA A 258 4.41 13.78 8.22
C ALA A 258 5.35 14.79 8.90
N TYR A 259 5.51 14.68 10.21
CA TYR A 259 6.40 15.55 10.99
C TYR A 259 7.87 15.36 10.61
N LYS A 260 8.33 14.11 10.48
CA LYS A 260 9.72 13.80 10.07
C LYS A 260 10.03 14.26 8.64
N ASN A 261 9.03 14.24 7.75
CA ASN A 261 9.15 14.76 6.39
C ASN A 261 9.01 16.29 6.31
N GLY A 262 8.73 16.98 7.44
CA GLY A 262 8.52 18.43 7.47
C GLY A 262 7.21 18.88 6.81
N TRP A 263 6.22 17.99 6.66
CA TRP A 263 4.91 18.29 6.05
C TRP A 263 3.94 18.91 7.06
N ILE A 264 4.12 18.63 8.34
CA ILE A 264 3.43 19.28 9.46
C ILE A 264 4.45 19.81 10.45
N ASP A 265 4.07 20.83 11.22
CA ASP A 265 4.91 21.38 12.26
C ASP A 265 4.71 20.68 13.62
N LYS A 266 5.53 21.08 14.59
CA LYS A 266 5.46 20.53 15.96
C LYS A 266 4.12 20.82 16.64
N ALA A 267 3.50 21.97 16.36
CA ALA A 267 2.22 22.35 16.97
C ALA A 267 1.11 21.42 16.49
N THR A 268 1.07 21.13 15.20
CA THR A 268 0.12 20.18 14.59
C THR A 268 0.31 18.77 15.15
N LEU A 269 1.55 18.30 15.28
CA LEU A 269 1.84 16.98 15.87
C LEU A 269 1.39 16.89 17.33
N LEU A 270 1.59 17.96 18.12
CA LEU A 270 1.14 18.01 19.51
C LEU A 270 -0.39 18.04 19.61
N ALA A 271 -1.09 18.75 18.71
CA ALA A 271 -2.55 18.75 18.67
C ALA A 271 -3.09 17.33 18.40
N SER A 272 -2.48 16.60 17.46
CA SER A 272 -2.80 15.17 17.22
C SER A 272 -2.53 14.31 18.46
N ALA A 273 -1.41 14.52 19.16
CA ALA A 273 -1.11 13.80 20.40
C ALA A 273 -2.14 14.07 21.50
N GLU A 274 -2.62 15.31 21.64
CA GLU A 274 -3.66 15.69 22.60
C GLU A 274 -5.01 15.04 22.27
N ARG A 275 -5.40 14.98 21.00
CA ARG A 275 -6.61 14.29 20.52
C ARG A 275 -6.63 12.81 20.95
N TYR A 276 -5.50 12.13 20.87
CA TYR A 276 -5.36 10.74 21.31
C TYR A 276 -5.17 10.63 22.84
N GLY A 277 -4.78 11.70 23.52
CA GLY A 277 -4.70 11.81 24.98
C GLY A 277 -3.66 10.89 25.62
N LYS A 278 -4.03 10.24 26.73
CA LYS A 278 -3.12 9.36 27.49
C LYS A 278 -2.92 7.97 26.90
N ARG A 279 -3.46 7.69 25.74
CA ARG A 279 -3.30 6.39 25.05
C ARG A 279 -1.89 6.24 24.53
N PRO A 280 -1.35 5.00 24.41
CA PRO A 280 0.03 4.76 23.97
C PRO A 280 0.39 5.44 22.65
N TYR A 281 -0.54 5.51 21.69
CA TYR A 281 -0.34 6.17 20.41
C TYR A 281 -0.11 7.69 20.59
N GLY A 282 -0.97 8.38 21.33
CA GLY A 282 -0.81 9.82 21.63
C GLY A 282 0.46 10.13 22.43
N GLN A 283 0.82 9.28 23.40
CA GLN A 283 2.06 9.44 24.17
C GLN A 283 3.31 9.28 23.28
N HIS A 284 3.25 8.37 22.30
CA HIS A 284 4.32 8.23 21.32
C HIS A 284 4.49 9.51 20.48
N LEU A 285 3.41 10.05 19.88
CA LEU A 285 3.45 11.28 19.10
C LEU A 285 4.02 12.46 19.92
N LYS A 286 3.64 12.56 21.19
CA LYS A 286 4.19 13.56 22.11
C LYS A 286 5.68 13.37 22.32
N ALA A 287 6.14 12.15 22.53
CA ALA A 287 7.57 11.83 22.69
C ALA A 287 8.38 12.15 21.40
N VAL A 288 7.80 11.91 20.23
CA VAL A 288 8.39 12.33 18.94
C VAL A 288 8.51 13.85 18.86
N ALA A 289 7.45 14.60 19.17
CA ALA A 289 7.46 16.07 19.16
C ALA A 289 8.49 16.67 20.13
N GLU A 290 8.73 15.99 21.26
CA GLU A 290 9.70 16.38 22.28
C GLU A 290 11.15 15.92 21.94
N GLY A 291 11.37 15.22 20.82
CA GLY A 291 12.68 14.73 20.37
C GLY A 291 13.24 13.57 21.22
N LYS A 292 12.36 12.87 21.96
CA LYS A 292 12.72 11.72 22.82
C LYS A 292 12.85 10.41 22.06
N VAL A 293 12.24 10.31 20.86
CA VAL A 293 12.31 9.13 19.99
C VAL A 293 13.36 9.39 18.92
N ARG A 294 14.40 8.54 18.86
CA ARG A 294 15.48 8.62 17.88
C ARG A 294 15.75 7.23 17.31
N TYR A 295 15.64 7.07 16.00
CA TYR A 295 15.98 5.85 15.24
C TYR A 295 16.21 6.16 13.73
#